data_9f49c0403c572ce922da6b8c840bd1eb
#
_entry.id   9f49c0403c572ce922da6b8c840bd1eb
#
_cell.length_a   1.000
_cell.length_b   1.000
_cell.length_c   1.000
_cell.angle_alpha   90.00
_cell.angle_beta   90.00
_cell.angle_gamma   90.00
#
_symmetry.space_group_name_H-M   'P 1'
#
loop_
_entity.id
_entity.type
_entity.pdbx_description
1 polymer ?
#
loop_
_entity_poly.entity_id
_entity_poly.type
_entity_poly.pdbx_seq_one_letter_code
_entity_poly.pdbx_strand_id
1 'polypeptide(L)'
;MHIVCLTFDFDGISGFMSRGQVGPSWLSRGEFGPRVGAPRLIDLFRKFDIQTTWYVPGHTIESFPEAVKNVIDAGHELAHHGWTHRPPASLSAEDEERELIRANESIKKISGQYARGYRSPSWDLSPHSVKFFLKHGFTYDSSMMGDDYTPYYARQNDVIELEKPAAFGNETPLVEMPIHWSTDDSPHYEFVRAETSLRQGLKNAHHVEQNWVDDFHYMRETVEWGVLTYTCHPFISGRGHRIMVLERMIQQLKNDGAVFMRVDQAVEAFKRRQPQV
;
A
#
# COMPACT_ATOMS: atom_id res chain seq x y z
N MET A 1 8.23 -0.88 21.28
CA MET A 1 8.28 -1.84 20.14
C MET A 1 8.00 -1.07 18.87
N HIS A 2 8.90 -1.14 17.89
CA HIS A 2 8.80 -0.37 16.66
C HIS A 2 8.61 -1.33 15.49
N ILE A 3 7.41 -1.31 14.93
CA ILE A 3 6.99 -2.21 13.85
C ILE A 3 7.29 -1.54 12.52
N VAL A 4 7.76 -2.32 11.56
CA VAL A 4 7.93 -1.90 10.17
C VAL A 4 7.05 -2.78 9.28
N CYS A 5 6.17 -2.16 8.54
CA CYS A 5 5.38 -2.78 7.50
C CYS A 5 5.96 -2.43 6.13
N LEU A 6 6.61 -3.39 5.47
CA LEU A 6 6.94 -3.24 4.05
C LEU A 6 5.73 -3.63 3.23
N THR A 7 5.24 -2.71 2.41
CA THR A 7 4.04 -2.91 1.61
C THR A 7 4.32 -2.70 0.13
N PHE A 8 3.56 -3.40 -0.72
CA PHE A 8 3.75 -3.37 -2.16
C PHE A 8 2.44 -3.15 -2.87
N ASP A 9 2.34 -2.03 -3.59
CA ASP A 9 1.25 -1.78 -4.51
C ASP A 9 1.60 -2.48 -5.84
N PHE A 10 0.94 -3.63 -6.07
CA PHE A 10 1.27 -4.53 -7.18
C PHE A 10 0.40 -4.24 -8.40
N ASP A 11 0.53 -3.04 -8.93
CA ASP A 11 -0.32 -2.51 -10.00
C ASP A 11 -0.24 -3.30 -11.31
N GLY A 12 0.90 -3.90 -11.61
CA GLY A 12 1.12 -4.50 -12.92
C GLY A 12 0.92 -3.47 -14.03
N ILE A 13 0.06 -3.80 -14.99
CA ILE A 13 -0.30 -2.89 -16.10
C ILE A 13 -1.49 -1.98 -15.75
N SER A 14 -2.24 -2.27 -14.69
CA SER A 14 -3.50 -1.57 -14.37
C SER A 14 -3.27 -0.10 -14.05
N GLY A 15 -2.19 0.25 -13.36
CA GLY A 15 -1.83 1.63 -13.06
C GLY A 15 -1.54 2.48 -14.31
N PHE A 16 -1.05 1.90 -15.40
CA PHE A 16 -0.89 2.60 -16.68
C PHE A 16 -2.20 2.64 -17.47
N MET A 17 -2.91 1.54 -17.50
CA MET A 17 -4.17 1.40 -18.22
C MET A 17 -5.25 2.35 -17.69
N SER A 18 -5.37 2.53 -16.39
CA SER A 18 -6.32 3.47 -15.79
C SER A 18 -6.12 4.92 -16.22
N ARG A 19 -4.92 5.27 -16.67
CA ARG A 19 -4.54 6.58 -17.21
C ARG A 19 -4.59 6.65 -18.74
N GLY A 20 -5.15 5.61 -19.41
CA GLY A 20 -5.21 5.54 -20.87
C GLY A 20 -3.87 5.20 -21.56
N GLN A 21 -2.87 4.81 -20.79
CA GLN A 21 -1.53 4.48 -21.29
C GLN A 21 -1.44 3.00 -21.68
N VAL A 22 -1.99 2.65 -22.84
CA VAL A 22 -2.14 1.26 -23.30
C VAL A 22 -1.17 0.87 -24.42
N GLY A 23 -0.25 1.75 -24.80
CA GLY A 23 0.77 1.44 -25.81
C GLY A 23 1.83 0.45 -25.30
N PRO A 24 2.53 -0.27 -26.20
CA PRO A 24 3.49 -1.33 -25.83
C PRO A 24 4.56 -0.88 -24.84
N SER A 25 5.05 0.35 -24.97
CA SER A 25 6.08 0.91 -24.07
C SER A 25 5.58 1.05 -22.63
N TRP A 26 4.33 1.46 -22.45
CA TRP A 26 3.72 1.59 -21.13
C TRP A 26 3.39 0.23 -20.52
N LEU A 27 2.79 -0.66 -21.32
CA LEU A 27 2.46 -2.02 -20.86
C LEU A 27 3.72 -2.78 -20.44
N SER A 28 4.81 -2.67 -21.21
CA SER A 28 6.10 -3.32 -20.85
C SER A 28 6.69 -2.81 -19.53
N ARG A 29 6.45 -1.55 -19.13
CA ARG A 29 6.83 -1.05 -17.81
C ARG A 29 6.04 -1.74 -16.70
N GLY A 30 4.73 -1.87 -16.87
CA GLY A 30 3.86 -2.56 -15.93
C GLY A 30 4.18 -4.06 -15.83
N GLU A 31 4.45 -4.73 -16.96
CA GLU A 31 4.82 -6.14 -17.01
C GLU A 31 6.14 -6.46 -16.28
N PHE A 32 7.05 -5.51 -16.15
CA PHE A 32 8.28 -5.71 -15.38
C PHE A 32 7.97 -6.10 -13.92
N GLY A 33 6.92 -5.53 -13.33
CA GLY A 33 6.50 -5.85 -11.97
C GLY A 33 6.27 -7.34 -11.76
N PRO A 34 5.26 -7.95 -12.41
CA PRO A 34 4.96 -9.38 -12.26
C PRO A 34 6.05 -10.31 -12.81
N ARG A 35 6.74 -9.92 -13.88
CA ARG A 35 7.71 -10.80 -14.54
C ARG A 35 9.08 -10.84 -13.86
N VAL A 36 9.53 -9.74 -13.30
CA VAL A 36 10.90 -9.57 -12.79
C VAL A 36 10.94 -9.02 -11.38
N GLY A 37 10.18 -7.96 -11.12
CA GLY A 37 10.24 -7.24 -9.84
C GLY A 37 9.74 -8.08 -8.67
N ALA A 38 8.55 -8.66 -8.78
CA ALA A 38 7.96 -9.47 -7.73
C ALA A 38 8.80 -10.71 -7.38
N PRO A 39 9.29 -11.53 -8.32
CA PRO A 39 10.19 -12.63 -8.00
C PRO A 39 11.44 -12.19 -7.22
N ARG A 40 12.10 -11.11 -7.64
CA ARG A 40 13.28 -10.59 -6.93
C ARG A 40 12.98 -10.14 -5.51
N LEU A 41 11.84 -9.49 -5.30
CA LEU A 41 11.40 -9.02 -3.98
C LEU A 41 11.07 -10.21 -3.07
N ILE A 42 10.35 -11.22 -3.57
CA ILE A 42 10.04 -12.45 -2.82
C ILE A 42 11.35 -13.16 -2.38
N ASP A 43 12.33 -13.27 -3.28
CA ASP A 43 13.62 -13.87 -2.93
C ASP A 43 14.37 -13.05 -1.87
N LEU A 44 14.32 -11.72 -1.95
CA LEU A 44 14.88 -10.84 -0.93
C LEU A 44 14.21 -11.06 0.43
N PHE A 45 12.88 -11.12 0.50
CA PHE A 45 12.17 -11.30 1.77
C PHE A 45 12.39 -12.69 2.36
N ARG A 46 12.50 -13.71 1.53
CA ARG A 46 12.89 -15.07 1.97
C ARG A 46 14.27 -15.08 2.61
N LYS A 47 15.25 -14.32 2.06
CA LYS A 47 16.59 -14.18 2.63
C LYS A 47 16.59 -13.62 4.06
N PHE A 48 15.66 -12.71 4.36
CA PHE A 48 15.56 -12.07 5.67
C PHE A 48 14.52 -12.70 6.59
N ASP A 49 13.81 -13.72 6.14
CA ASP A 49 12.68 -14.34 6.85
C ASP A 49 11.64 -13.31 7.30
N ILE A 50 11.19 -12.47 6.36
CA ILE A 50 10.16 -11.47 6.59
C ILE A 50 8.96 -11.66 5.67
N GLN A 51 7.78 -11.36 6.19
CA GLN A 51 6.54 -11.34 5.42
C GLN A 51 6.07 -9.90 5.24
N THR A 52 5.44 -9.62 4.13
CA THR A 52 5.02 -8.29 3.69
C THR A 52 3.57 -8.31 3.24
N THR A 53 2.97 -7.13 3.02
CA THR A 53 1.60 -7.00 2.51
C THR A 53 1.61 -6.48 1.08
N TRP A 54 0.82 -7.10 0.21
CA TRP A 54 0.71 -6.76 -1.19
C TRP A 54 -0.71 -6.34 -1.53
N TYR A 55 -0.88 -5.07 -1.87
CA TYR A 55 -2.13 -4.51 -2.34
C TYR A 55 -2.22 -4.70 -3.85
N VAL A 56 -3.19 -5.50 -4.31
CA VAL A 56 -3.23 -5.96 -5.70
C VAL A 56 -4.57 -5.61 -6.34
N PRO A 57 -4.57 -4.85 -7.47
CA PRO A 57 -5.78 -4.63 -8.25
C PRO A 57 -6.35 -5.94 -8.78
N GLY A 58 -7.67 -6.08 -8.80
CA GLY A 58 -8.34 -7.27 -9.33
C GLY A 58 -7.94 -7.57 -10.78
N HIS A 59 -7.77 -6.53 -11.59
CA HIS A 59 -7.29 -6.68 -12.97
C HIS A 59 -5.87 -7.30 -13.04
N THR A 60 -4.98 -6.92 -12.11
CA THR A 60 -3.62 -7.50 -12.05
C THR A 60 -3.67 -8.97 -11.63
N ILE A 61 -4.56 -9.32 -10.68
CA ILE A 61 -4.79 -10.73 -10.29
C ILE A 61 -5.19 -11.58 -11.49
N GLU A 62 -6.13 -11.10 -12.29
CA GLU A 62 -6.63 -11.86 -13.45
C GLU A 62 -5.64 -11.87 -14.63
N SER A 63 -4.81 -10.83 -14.78
CA SER A 63 -3.82 -10.73 -15.84
C SER A 63 -2.53 -11.50 -15.56
N PHE A 64 -2.15 -11.62 -14.29
CA PHE A 64 -0.89 -12.25 -13.86
C PHE A 64 -1.09 -13.22 -12.68
N PRO A 65 -2.00 -14.20 -12.79
CA PRO A 65 -2.37 -15.06 -11.66
C PRO A 65 -1.20 -15.82 -11.06
N GLU A 66 -0.25 -16.30 -11.86
CA GLU A 66 0.91 -17.03 -11.36
C GLU A 66 1.83 -16.12 -10.51
N ALA A 67 2.02 -14.86 -10.91
CA ALA A 67 2.84 -13.94 -10.15
C ALA A 67 2.20 -13.61 -8.78
N VAL A 68 0.87 -13.43 -8.76
CA VAL A 68 0.13 -13.20 -7.52
C VAL A 68 0.11 -14.46 -6.64
N LYS A 69 -0.04 -15.65 -7.25
CA LYS A 69 0.03 -16.90 -6.53
C LYS A 69 1.39 -17.09 -5.84
N ASN A 70 2.49 -16.73 -6.48
CA ASN A 70 3.82 -16.80 -5.89
C ASN A 70 3.96 -15.89 -4.63
N VAL A 71 3.29 -14.74 -4.61
CA VAL A 71 3.21 -13.86 -3.43
C VAL A 71 2.51 -14.57 -2.27
N ILE A 72 1.37 -15.21 -2.55
CA ILE A 72 0.58 -15.95 -1.56
C ILE A 72 1.37 -17.16 -1.03
N ASP A 73 1.95 -17.96 -1.93
CA ASP A 73 2.70 -19.18 -1.59
C ASP A 73 3.97 -18.86 -0.76
N ALA A 74 4.50 -17.65 -0.86
CA ALA A 74 5.59 -17.15 -0.02
C ALA A 74 5.13 -16.66 1.38
N GLY A 75 3.84 -16.73 1.69
CA GLY A 75 3.28 -16.37 3.00
C GLY A 75 2.99 -14.89 3.20
N HIS A 76 3.08 -14.08 2.13
CA HIS A 76 2.73 -12.67 2.18
C HIS A 76 1.21 -12.47 2.24
N GLU A 77 0.79 -11.36 2.82
CA GLU A 77 -0.62 -10.95 2.81
C GLU A 77 -1.02 -10.42 1.43
N LEU A 78 -2.17 -10.87 0.93
CA LEU A 78 -2.83 -10.30 -0.24
C LEU A 78 -3.96 -9.37 0.22
N ALA A 79 -3.86 -8.09 -0.11
CA ALA A 79 -4.81 -7.06 0.22
C ALA A 79 -5.38 -6.38 -1.04
N HIS A 80 -6.44 -5.62 -0.87
CA HIS A 80 -7.23 -5.06 -1.96
C HIS A 80 -6.68 -3.70 -2.44
N HIS A 81 -6.66 -3.48 -3.78
CA HIS A 81 -6.21 -2.23 -4.41
C HIS A 81 -7.12 -1.76 -5.57
N GLY A 82 -8.44 -1.81 -5.38
CA GLY A 82 -9.39 -1.52 -6.45
C GLY A 82 -9.42 -2.60 -7.52
N TRP A 83 -10.17 -2.32 -8.63
CA TRP A 83 -10.23 -3.22 -9.78
C TRP A 83 -9.21 -2.85 -10.86
N THR A 84 -9.29 -1.63 -11.40
CA THR A 84 -8.43 -1.12 -12.48
C THR A 84 -7.47 -0.02 -12.05
N HIS A 85 -7.20 0.12 -10.77
CA HIS A 85 -6.38 1.19 -10.22
C HIS A 85 -6.97 2.60 -10.48
N ARG A 86 -8.30 2.72 -10.56
CA ARG A 86 -8.97 4.02 -10.57
C ARG A 86 -9.19 4.50 -9.13
N PRO A 87 -8.83 5.75 -8.79
CA PRO A 87 -9.09 6.28 -7.45
C PRO A 87 -10.60 6.32 -7.15
N PRO A 88 -11.05 5.86 -5.98
CA PRO A 88 -12.45 5.94 -5.55
C PRO A 88 -13.07 7.32 -5.71
N ALA A 89 -12.32 8.40 -5.40
CA ALA A 89 -12.77 9.77 -5.56
C ALA A 89 -13.17 10.14 -7.01
N SER A 90 -12.70 9.39 -8.00
CA SER A 90 -13.03 9.59 -9.42
C SER A 90 -14.25 8.78 -9.89
N LEU A 91 -14.85 7.98 -9.03
CA LEU A 91 -15.94 7.06 -9.34
C LEU A 91 -17.27 7.57 -8.80
N SER A 92 -18.38 7.14 -9.41
CA SER A 92 -19.68 7.20 -8.75
C SER A 92 -19.72 6.19 -7.60
N ALA A 93 -20.57 6.42 -6.60
CA ALA A 93 -20.72 5.49 -5.49
C ALA A 93 -21.06 4.05 -5.95
N GLU A 94 -21.88 3.92 -7.00
CA GLU A 94 -22.24 2.63 -7.57
C GLU A 94 -21.05 1.95 -8.26
N ASP A 95 -20.24 2.70 -8.99
CA ASP A 95 -19.04 2.19 -9.65
C ASP A 95 -17.97 1.79 -8.63
N GLU A 96 -17.75 2.60 -7.59
CA GLU A 96 -16.83 2.31 -6.51
C GLU A 96 -17.20 0.99 -5.82
N GLU A 97 -18.43 0.85 -5.39
CA GLU A 97 -18.87 -0.38 -4.72
C GLU A 97 -18.79 -1.60 -5.66
N ARG A 98 -19.14 -1.44 -6.94
CA ARG A 98 -19.03 -2.51 -7.93
C ARG A 98 -17.58 -2.95 -8.14
N GLU A 99 -16.62 -2.02 -8.25
CA GLU A 99 -15.19 -2.35 -8.38
C GLU A 99 -14.63 -3.00 -7.11
N LEU A 100 -15.05 -2.53 -5.95
CA LEU A 100 -14.69 -3.13 -4.67
C LEU A 100 -15.11 -4.61 -4.60
N ILE A 101 -16.39 -4.89 -4.89
CA ILE A 101 -16.90 -6.26 -4.87
C ILE A 101 -16.16 -7.12 -5.90
N ARG A 102 -16.03 -6.65 -7.13
CA ARG A 102 -15.41 -7.40 -8.22
C ARG A 102 -13.96 -7.78 -7.91
N ALA A 103 -13.16 -6.85 -7.40
CA ALA A 103 -11.79 -7.12 -7.05
C ALA A 103 -11.69 -8.09 -5.86
N ASN A 104 -12.58 -7.97 -4.87
CA ASN A 104 -12.57 -8.85 -3.72
C ASN A 104 -12.98 -10.29 -4.07
N GLU A 105 -13.85 -10.48 -5.07
CA GLU A 105 -14.15 -11.81 -5.63
C GLU A 105 -12.93 -12.43 -6.34
N SER A 106 -12.12 -11.62 -7.07
CA SER A 106 -10.89 -12.11 -7.68
C SER A 106 -9.85 -12.51 -6.61
N ILE A 107 -9.76 -11.73 -5.52
CA ILE A 107 -8.90 -12.07 -4.36
C ILE A 107 -9.34 -13.39 -3.74
N LYS A 108 -10.63 -13.54 -3.46
CA LYS A 108 -11.18 -14.79 -2.89
C LYS A 108 -10.93 -15.99 -3.78
N LYS A 109 -11.09 -15.83 -5.09
CA LYS A 109 -10.87 -16.91 -6.07
C LYS A 109 -9.44 -17.44 -6.05
N ILE A 110 -8.44 -16.54 -5.92
CA ILE A 110 -7.03 -16.93 -5.96
C ILE A 110 -6.47 -17.33 -4.60
N SER A 111 -6.93 -16.70 -3.49
CA SER A 111 -6.40 -16.91 -2.13
C SER A 111 -7.26 -17.81 -1.25
N GLY A 112 -8.51 -18.08 -1.64
CA GLY A 112 -9.48 -18.80 -0.83
C GLY A 112 -10.25 -17.96 0.18
N GLN A 113 -9.91 -16.70 0.38
CA GLN A 113 -10.56 -15.79 1.34
C GLN A 113 -10.69 -14.36 0.80
N TYR A 114 -11.67 -13.63 1.30
CA TYR A 114 -11.79 -12.21 1.01
C TYR A 114 -10.66 -11.41 1.67
N ALA A 115 -10.22 -10.33 1.01
CA ALA A 115 -9.29 -9.40 1.62
C ALA A 115 -9.92 -8.72 2.85
N ARG A 116 -9.11 -8.51 3.88
CA ARG A 116 -9.48 -7.76 5.07
C ARG A 116 -8.93 -6.34 5.07
N GLY A 117 -7.89 -6.10 4.28
CA GLY A 117 -7.23 -4.81 4.13
C GLY A 117 -7.47 -4.19 2.78
N TYR A 118 -7.54 -2.87 2.77
CA TYR A 118 -7.68 -2.05 1.59
C TYR A 118 -6.58 -0.99 1.53
N ARG A 119 -6.15 -0.65 0.32
CA ARG A 119 -5.43 0.59 0.01
C ARG A 119 -6.02 1.17 -1.26
N SER A 120 -6.34 2.47 -1.22
CA SER A 120 -6.88 3.17 -2.37
C SER A 120 -5.83 3.36 -3.46
N PRO A 121 -6.15 3.12 -4.73
CA PRO A 121 -5.38 3.66 -5.84
C PRO A 121 -5.15 5.17 -5.66
N SER A 122 -3.90 5.60 -5.81
CA SER A 122 -3.47 7.00 -5.59
C SER A 122 -3.79 7.57 -4.19
N TRP A 123 -4.16 6.72 -3.23
CA TRP A 123 -4.52 7.08 -1.85
C TRP A 123 -5.66 8.11 -1.76
N ASP A 124 -6.57 8.07 -2.72
CA ASP A 124 -7.63 9.06 -2.87
C ASP A 124 -9.01 8.39 -2.70
N LEU A 125 -9.54 8.51 -1.48
CA LEU A 125 -10.81 7.93 -1.06
C LEU A 125 -11.98 8.84 -1.44
N SER A 126 -13.15 8.25 -1.68
CA SER A 126 -14.41 8.97 -1.82
C SER A 126 -15.08 9.20 -0.46
N PRO A 127 -16.09 10.08 -0.38
CA PRO A 127 -16.92 10.21 0.82
C PRO A 127 -17.65 8.94 1.22
N HIS A 128 -17.72 7.94 0.36
CA HIS A 128 -18.44 6.68 0.57
C HIS A 128 -17.53 5.52 0.97
N SER A 129 -16.21 5.64 0.77
CA SER A 129 -15.23 4.54 0.89
C SER A 129 -15.30 3.85 2.25
N VAL A 130 -15.20 4.59 3.36
CA VAL A 130 -15.23 4.01 4.72
C VAL A 130 -16.52 3.22 4.96
N LYS A 131 -17.68 3.75 4.51
CA LYS A 131 -18.96 3.05 4.61
C LYS A 131 -18.95 1.73 3.84
N PHE A 132 -18.38 1.71 2.63
CA PHE A 132 -18.29 0.50 1.83
C PHE A 132 -17.32 -0.51 2.43
N PHE A 133 -16.20 -0.06 2.98
CA PHE A 133 -15.25 -0.96 3.66
C PHE A 133 -15.94 -1.68 4.83
N LEU A 134 -16.64 -0.95 5.69
CA LEU A 134 -17.40 -1.54 6.79
C LEU A 134 -18.49 -2.50 6.31
N LYS A 135 -19.26 -2.11 5.29
CA LYS A 135 -20.31 -2.95 4.70
C LYS A 135 -19.79 -4.27 4.16
N HIS A 136 -18.59 -4.29 3.58
CA HIS A 136 -17.98 -5.46 2.94
C HIS A 136 -16.95 -6.17 3.82
N GLY A 137 -16.88 -5.83 5.12
CA GLY A 137 -16.12 -6.58 6.13
C GLY A 137 -14.60 -6.34 6.12
N PHE A 138 -14.16 -5.22 5.55
CA PHE A 138 -12.78 -4.79 5.71
C PHE A 138 -12.50 -4.38 7.16
N THR A 139 -11.32 -4.70 7.66
CA THR A 139 -10.92 -4.45 9.05
C THR A 139 -9.89 -3.35 9.18
N TYR A 140 -9.23 -3.00 8.07
CA TYR A 140 -8.31 -1.87 8.00
C TYR A 140 -8.25 -1.26 6.59
N ASP A 141 -7.87 0.01 6.56
CA ASP A 141 -7.46 0.76 5.38
C ASP A 141 -6.01 1.26 5.57
N SER A 142 -5.33 1.61 4.50
CA SER A 142 -4.00 2.19 4.50
C SER A 142 -3.89 3.22 3.38
N SER A 143 -4.74 4.25 3.46
CA SER A 143 -4.85 5.30 2.43
C SER A 143 -4.75 6.72 2.98
N MET A 144 -4.90 6.91 4.30
CA MET A 144 -4.97 8.22 4.93
C MET A 144 -3.67 8.56 5.68
N MET A 145 -3.45 9.86 5.91
CA MET A 145 -2.21 10.44 6.44
C MET A 145 -2.46 11.26 7.71
N GLY A 146 -3.37 10.81 8.56
CA GLY A 146 -3.76 11.54 9.78
C GLY A 146 -2.76 11.41 10.92
N ASP A 147 -1.82 10.47 10.85
CA ASP A 147 -0.70 10.28 11.76
C ASP A 147 0.47 9.66 10.94
N ASP A 148 1.67 9.64 11.46
CA ASP A 148 2.83 9.05 10.79
C ASP A 148 3.24 7.68 11.38
N TYR A 149 3.09 7.50 12.70
CA TYR A 149 3.55 6.28 13.39
C TYR A 149 2.48 5.57 14.21
N THR A 150 1.32 6.19 14.44
CA THR A 150 0.28 5.60 15.26
C THR A 150 -0.94 5.26 14.43
N PRO A 151 -1.30 3.97 14.26
CA PRO A 151 -2.59 3.61 13.69
C PRO A 151 -3.73 4.23 14.49
N TYR A 152 -4.83 4.52 13.83
CA TYR A 152 -6.01 5.13 14.46
C TYR A 152 -7.29 4.56 13.89
N TYR A 153 -8.43 4.82 14.54
CA TYR A 153 -9.73 4.42 14.02
C TYR A 153 -10.25 5.47 13.03
N ALA A 154 -10.57 5.02 11.82
CA ALA A 154 -11.13 5.89 10.78
C ALA A 154 -12.50 6.43 11.18
N ARG A 155 -12.74 7.70 10.90
CA ARG A 155 -14.04 8.36 11.15
C ARG A 155 -14.93 8.28 9.91
N GLN A 156 -16.24 8.47 10.15
CA GLN A 156 -17.22 8.69 9.10
C GLN A 156 -18.15 9.85 9.50
N ASN A 157 -18.79 10.45 8.50
CA ASN A 157 -19.73 11.57 8.68
C ASN A 157 -19.05 12.87 9.15
N ASP A 158 -17.81 13.11 8.80
CA ASP A 158 -17.17 14.43 8.95
C ASP A 158 -17.96 15.45 8.10
N VAL A 159 -18.24 16.62 8.67
CA VAL A 159 -18.91 17.73 7.99
C VAL A 159 -17.90 18.85 7.79
N ILE A 160 -17.57 19.11 6.53
CA ILE A 160 -16.60 20.13 6.13
C ILE A 160 -17.30 21.19 5.29
N GLU A 161 -17.37 22.40 5.82
CA GLU A 161 -17.92 23.59 5.15
C GLU A 161 -16.84 24.69 5.12
N LEU A 162 -16.71 25.41 4.01
CA LEU A 162 -15.67 26.45 3.87
C LEU A 162 -15.79 27.58 4.90
N GLU A 163 -17.01 27.94 5.28
CA GLU A 163 -17.30 29.09 6.15
C GLU A 163 -17.39 28.74 7.63
N LYS A 164 -17.17 27.47 7.99
CA LYS A 164 -17.30 27.00 9.39
C LYS A 164 -16.14 26.08 9.76
N PRO A 165 -15.80 25.98 11.05
CA PRO A 165 -14.89 24.95 11.53
C PRO A 165 -15.42 23.54 11.17
N ALA A 166 -14.48 22.63 10.89
CA ALA A 166 -14.81 21.22 10.65
C ALA A 166 -15.53 20.59 11.86
N ALA A 167 -16.61 19.87 11.62
CA ALA A 167 -17.24 19.03 12.63
C ALA A 167 -16.86 17.56 12.33
N PHE A 168 -16.04 16.99 13.20
CA PHE A 168 -15.57 15.62 13.04
C PHE A 168 -16.66 14.63 13.47
N GLY A 169 -16.85 13.61 12.67
CA GLY A 169 -17.79 12.53 12.91
C GLY A 169 -17.29 11.48 13.90
N ASN A 170 -17.97 10.35 13.95
CA ASN A 170 -17.66 9.28 14.88
C ASN A 170 -16.58 8.33 14.35
N GLU A 171 -15.74 7.83 15.23
CA GLU A 171 -14.83 6.73 14.94
C GLU A 171 -15.63 5.46 14.58
N THR A 172 -15.04 4.66 13.72
CA THR A 172 -15.58 3.38 13.25
C THR A 172 -14.64 2.24 13.66
N PRO A 173 -15.04 0.97 13.58
CA PRO A 173 -14.12 -0.14 13.85
C PRO A 173 -13.05 -0.37 12.78
N LEU A 174 -13.03 0.42 11.72
CA LEU A 174 -12.01 0.36 10.67
C LEU A 174 -10.70 0.99 11.18
N VAL A 175 -9.63 0.21 11.20
CA VAL A 175 -8.31 0.73 11.57
C VAL A 175 -7.67 1.39 10.34
N GLU A 176 -7.16 2.59 10.51
CA GLU A 176 -6.30 3.24 9.53
C GLU A 176 -4.83 2.97 9.86
N MET A 177 -4.10 2.42 8.89
CA MET A 177 -2.66 2.19 8.97
C MET A 177 -1.97 3.32 8.22
N PRO A 178 -1.45 4.34 8.92
CA PRO A 178 -0.99 5.57 8.29
C PRO A 178 0.11 5.33 7.27
N ILE A 179 0.08 6.14 6.24
CA ILE A 179 1.05 6.17 5.16
C ILE A 179 1.45 7.62 4.88
N HIS A 180 2.53 7.80 4.15
CA HIS A 180 2.96 9.13 3.73
C HIS A 180 3.69 9.08 2.39
N TRP A 181 3.53 10.11 1.56
CA TRP A 181 4.18 10.18 0.24
C TRP A 181 5.70 10.15 0.30
N SER A 182 6.32 10.58 1.41
CA SER A 182 7.78 10.48 1.58
C SER A 182 8.29 9.05 1.79
N THR A 183 7.44 8.13 2.25
CA THR A 183 7.75 6.71 2.43
C THR A 183 7.25 5.82 1.28
N ASP A 184 6.81 6.43 0.18
CA ASP A 184 6.43 5.78 -1.08
C ASP A 184 7.56 5.91 -2.12
N ASP A 185 7.89 4.82 -2.80
CA ASP A 185 8.94 4.78 -3.82
C ASP A 185 8.55 5.53 -5.11
N SER A 186 7.26 5.66 -5.42
CA SER A 186 6.77 6.25 -6.67
C SER A 186 7.13 7.75 -6.81
N PRO A 187 6.91 8.63 -5.81
CA PRO A 187 7.31 10.03 -5.92
C PRO A 187 8.83 10.22 -6.08
N HIS A 188 9.62 9.31 -5.54
CA HIS A 188 11.07 9.39 -5.58
C HIS A 188 11.66 8.87 -6.89
N TYR A 189 11.12 7.80 -7.43
CA TYR A 189 11.80 7.04 -8.48
C TYR A 189 11.08 7.00 -9.81
N GLU A 190 9.76 7.26 -9.86
CA GLU A 190 9.03 7.13 -11.11
C GLU A 190 9.28 8.33 -12.02
N PHE A 191 9.82 8.06 -13.21
CA PHE A 191 9.91 9.03 -14.28
C PHE A 191 8.76 8.83 -15.25
N VAL A 192 7.93 9.88 -15.42
CA VAL A 192 6.83 9.90 -16.39
C VAL A 192 6.98 11.14 -17.26
N ARG A 193 7.08 10.91 -18.56
CA ARG A 193 6.99 11.95 -19.58
C ARG A 193 5.73 11.69 -20.39
N ALA A 194 4.72 12.54 -20.21
CA ALA A 194 3.50 12.55 -20.99
C ALA A 194 3.37 13.91 -21.69
N GLU A 195 2.45 14.02 -22.64
CA GLU A 195 2.27 15.22 -23.47
C GLU A 195 2.07 16.49 -22.64
N THR A 196 1.33 16.39 -21.54
CA THR A 196 0.97 17.52 -20.69
C THR A 196 1.57 17.49 -19.30
N SER A 197 2.40 16.47 -18.97
CA SER A 197 2.97 16.29 -17.64
C SER A 197 4.37 15.69 -17.66
N LEU A 198 5.19 16.12 -16.71
CA LEU A 198 6.53 15.59 -16.47
C LEU A 198 6.67 15.30 -14.98
N ARG A 199 6.77 14.01 -14.62
CA ARG A 199 7.22 13.59 -13.28
C ARG A 199 8.72 13.27 -13.38
N GLN A 200 9.54 14.02 -12.68
CA GLN A 200 10.98 13.94 -12.83
C GLN A 200 11.64 12.76 -12.08
N GLY A 201 11.06 12.20 -11.06
CA GLY A 201 11.56 11.00 -10.36
C GLY A 201 13.07 10.77 -10.42
N LEU A 202 13.49 9.51 -10.45
CA LEU A 202 14.92 9.09 -10.62
C LEU A 202 15.86 9.68 -9.57
N LYS A 203 15.38 9.90 -8.35
CA LYS A 203 16.21 10.35 -7.23
C LYS A 203 17.34 9.34 -6.95
N ASN A 204 18.42 9.81 -6.36
CA ASN A 204 19.48 8.94 -5.90
C ASN A 204 18.94 7.99 -4.81
N ALA A 205 19.07 6.69 -5.04
CA ALA A 205 18.48 5.68 -4.18
C ALA A 205 19.09 5.67 -2.75
N HIS A 206 20.36 6.05 -2.59
CA HIS A 206 20.98 6.17 -1.27
C HIS A 206 20.41 7.35 -0.45
N HIS A 207 20.04 8.46 -1.10
CA HIS A 207 19.41 9.57 -0.39
C HIS A 207 18.00 9.19 0.09
N VAL A 208 17.25 8.42 -0.70
CA VAL A 208 15.95 7.92 -0.29
C VAL A 208 16.09 6.90 0.85
N GLU A 209 17.05 5.97 0.74
CA GLU A 209 17.41 5.01 1.80
C GLU A 209 17.67 5.73 3.11
N GLN A 210 18.51 6.79 3.08
CA GLN A 210 18.84 7.56 4.27
C GLN A 210 17.60 8.23 4.89
N ASN A 211 16.77 8.89 4.07
CA ASN A 211 15.53 9.50 4.56
C ASN A 211 14.60 8.48 5.24
N TRP A 212 14.45 7.29 4.65
CA TRP A 212 13.60 6.23 5.19
C TRP A 212 14.15 5.64 6.49
N VAL A 213 15.48 5.51 6.61
CA VAL A 213 16.13 5.07 7.84
C VAL A 213 16.02 6.13 8.95
N ASP A 214 16.21 7.42 8.58
CA ASP A 214 16.08 8.52 9.54
C ASP A 214 14.65 8.62 10.10
N ASP A 215 13.63 8.37 9.26
CA ASP A 215 12.23 8.34 9.67
C ASP A 215 11.95 7.22 10.70
N PHE A 216 12.53 6.04 10.50
CA PHE A 216 12.47 4.96 11.49
C PHE A 216 13.19 5.34 12.80
N HIS A 217 14.35 6.00 12.71
CA HIS A 217 15.08 6.44 13.91
C HIS A 217 14.28 7.49 14.68
N TYR A 218 13.67 8.45 13.98
CA TYR A 218 12.80 9.44 14.61
C TYR A 218 11.60 8.78 15.33
N MET A 219 10.93 7.83 14.69
CA MET A 219 9.89 7.04 15.36
C MET A 219 10.39 6.38 16.65
N ARG A 220 11.59 5.78 16.63
CA ARG A 220 12.16 5.13 17.83
C ARG A 220 12.46 6.10 18.96
N GLU A 221 12.83 7.33 18.65
CA GLU A 221 13.17 8.35 19.62
C GLU A 221 11.93 9.03 20.22
N THR A 222 10.83 9.08 19.47
CA THR A 222 9.67 9.91 19.83
C THR A 222 8.47 9.14 20.32
N VAL A 223 8.32 7.87 19.95
CA VAL A 223 7.20 7.03 20.38
C VAL A 223 7.66 5.73 21.03
N GLU A 224 7.00 5.32 22.09
CA GLU A 224 7.30 4.05 22.79
C GLU A 224 6.88 2.83 21.97
N TRP A 225 5.81 2.98 21.20
CA TRP A 225 5.26 1.96 20.30
C TRP A 225 4.76 2.64 19.04
N GLY A 226 5.17 2.13 17.89
CA GLY A 226 4.76 2.70 16.61
C GLY A 226 4.82 1.69 15.48
N VAL A 227 4.18 2.04 14.37
CA VAL A 227 4.19 1.30 13.10
C VAL A 227 4.58 2.26 11.99
N LEU A 228 5.66 1.98 11.30
CA LEU A 228 6.09 2.73 10.12
C LEU A 228 5.80 1.90 8.87
N THR A 229 5.04 2.47 7.94
CA THR A 229 4.66 1.82 6.69
C THR A 229 5.47 2.40 5.52
N TYR A 230 6.22 1.53 4.84
CA TYR A 230 6.85 1.86 3.56
C TYR A 230 6.02 1.29 2.42
N THR A 231 5.80 2.09 1.39
CA THR A 231 5.09 1.70 0.17
C THR A 231 6.05 1.60 -0.99
N CYS A 232 6.06 0.46 -1.64
CA CYS A 232 6.88 0.19 -2.80
C CYS A 232 6.04 -0.38 -3.94
N HIS A 233 6.56 -0.30 -5.15
CA HIS A 233 5.93 -0.90 -6.33
C HIS A 233 6.90 -1.89 -6.97
N PRO A 234 6.50 -3.13 -7.28
CA PRO A 234 7.41 -4.12 -7.85
C PRO A 234 8.07 -3.68 -9.16
N PHE A 235 7.39 -2.88 -9.97
CA PHE A 235 7.97 -2.36 -11.22
C PHE A 235 8.97 -1.21 -10.98
N ILE A 236 8.97 -0.59 -9.82
CA ILE A 236 9.87 0.48 -9.38
C ILE A 236 11.00 -0.11 -8.53
N SER A 237 10.69 -0.62 -7.34
CA SER A 237 11.69 -1.11 -6.38
C SER A 237 12.29 -2.46 -6.75
N GLY A 238 11.69 -3.21 -7.67
CA GLY A 238 12.25 -4.45 -8.23
C GLY A 238 13.45 -4.26 -9.18
N ARG A 239 13.88 -3.00 -9.46
CA ARG A 239 15.08 -2.72 -10.26
C ARG A 239 16.35 -3.01 -9.45
N GLY A 240 17.38 -3.55 -10.12
CA GLY A 240 18.57 -4.10 -9.47
C GLY A 240 19.22 -3.20 -8.41
N HIS A 241 19.49 -1.92 -8.74
CA HIS A 241 20.07 -0.99 -7.79
C HIS A 241 19.17 -0.65 -6.59
N ARG A 242 17.84 -0.71 -6.77
CA ARG A 242 16.86 -0.44 -5.70
C ARG A 242 16.62 -1.67 -4.82
N ILE A 243 16.72 -2.87 -5.38
CA ILE A 243 16.76 -4.11 -4.58
C ILE A 243 17.94 -4.07 -3.61
N MET A 244 19.12 -3.62 -4.05
CA MET A 244 20.30 -3.47 -3.18
C MET A 244 20.07 -2.44 -2.07
N VAL A 245 19.30 -1.38 -2.33
CA VAL A 245 18.91 -0.38 -1.31
C VAL A 245 17.97 -1.03 -0.29
N LEU A 246 16.92 -1.70 -0.74
CA LEU A 246 16.00 -2.40 0.16
C LEU A 246 16.71 -3.45 1.01
N GLU A 247 17.65 -4.19 0.43
CA GLU A 247 18.43 -5.19 1.16
C GLU A 247 19.23 -4.56 2.31
N ARG A 248 19.95 -3.46 2.05
CA ARG A 248 20.71 -2.74 3.10
C ARG A 248 19.79 -2.14 4.15
N MET A 249 18.70 -1.50 3.71
CA MET A 249 17.71 -0.91 4.61
C MET A 249 17.09 -1.97 5.54
N ILE A 250 16.64 -3.10 5.04
CA ILE A 250 16.10 -4.19 5.86
C ILE A 250 17.15 -4.66 6.88
N GLN A 251 18.39 -4.87 6.44
CA GLN A 251 19.46 -5.30 7.35
C GLN A 251 19.71 -4.27 8.44
N GLN A 252 19.77 -2.98 8.10
CA GLN A 252 19.98 -1.90 9.06
C GLN A 252 18.82 -1.80 10.05
N LEU A 253 17.58 -1.73 9.56
CA LEU A 253 16.41 -1.64 10.42
C LEU A 253 16.28 -2.84 11.39
N LYS A 254 16.61 -4.06 10.93
CA LYS A 254 16.68 -5.24 11.82
C LYS A 254 17.74 -5.07 12.91
N ASN A 255 18.93 -4.60 12.56
CA ASN A 255 20.00 -4.33 13.52
C ASN A 255 19.59 -3.24 14.53
N ASP A 256 18.80 -2.27 14.08
CA ASP A 256 18.26 -1.18 14.90
C ASP A 256 17.01 -1.58 15.71
N GLY A 257 16.61 -2.84 15.66
CA GLY A 257 15.54 -3.41 16.49
C GLY A 257 14.13 -3.29 15.89
N ALA A 258 14.00 -3.07 14.59
CA ALA A 258 12.71 -3.11 13.89
C ALA A 258 12.10 -4.53 13.96
N VAL A 259 10.80 -4.58 14.21
CA VAL A 259 10.00 -5.80 14.12
C VAL A 259 9.20 -5.75 12.82
N PHE A 260 9.59 -6.56 11.84
CA PHE A 260 8.87 -6.63 10.57
C PHE A 260 7.58 -7.43 10.71
N MET A 261 6.47 -6.85 10.28
CA MET A 261 5.15 -7.50 10.29
C MET A 261 4.40 -7.22 8.99
N ARG A 262 3.46 -8.11 8.63
CA ARG A 262 2.41 -7.80 7.69
C ARG A 262 1.45 -6.79 8.31
N VAL A 263 0.73 -6.05 7.47
CA VAL A 263 -0.21 -5.02 7.97
C VAL A 263 -1.33 -5.63 8.80
N ASP A 264 -1.90 -6.77 8.38
CA ASP A 264 -2.92 -7.48 9.16
C ASP A 264 -2.46 -7.84 10.59
N GLN A 265 -1.19 -8.22 10.76
CA GLN A 265 -0.60 -8.51 12.06
C GLN A 265 -0.38 -7.24 12.90
N ALA A 266 0.07 -6.16 12.26
CA ALA A 266 0.23 -4.86 12.92
C ALA A 266 -1.11 -4.27 13.38
N VAL A 267 -2.17 -4.42 12.58
CA VAL A 267 -3.55 -4.05 12.96
C VAL A 267 -4.01 -4.81 14.21
N GLU A 268 -3.76 -6.11 14.28
CA GLU A 268 -4.11 -6.90 15.45
C GLU A 268 -3.26 -6.51 16.69
N ALA A 269 -2.00 -6.12 16.48
CA ALA A 269 -1.16 -5.60 17.57
C ALA A 269 -1.68 -4.26 18.09
N PHE A 270 -2.11 -3.36 17.21
CA PHE A 270 -2.74 -2.09 17.56
C PHE A 270 -4.05 -2.30 18.35
N LYS A 271 -4.99 -3.14 17.83
CA LYS A 271 -6.28 -3.42 18.49
C LYS A 271 -6.12 -3.99 19.90
N ARG A 272 -5.10 -4.82 20.13
CA ARG A 272 -4.81 -5.32 21.48
C ARG A 272 -4.33 -4.22 22.44
N ARG A 273 -3.65 -3.20 21.91
CA ARG A 273 -3.11 -2.07 22.71
C ARG A 273 -4.16 -0.99 22.93
N GLN A 274 -4.95 -0.71 21.94
CA GLN A 274 -6.01 0.30 21.97
C GLN A 274 -7.33 -0.32 21.47
N PRO A 275 -8.00 -1.11 22.31
CA PRO A 275 -9.30 -1.64 21.93
C PRO A 275 -10.29 -0.49 21.77
N GLN A 276 -11.11 -0.57 20.69
CA GLN A 276 -12.21 0.36 20.51
C GLN A 276 -13.21 0.18 21.68
N VAL A 277 -13.59 1.26 22.33
CA VAL A 277 -14.51 1.28 23.46
C VAL A 277 -15.96 1.20 23.00
#